data_bc4a4c0328ba37677370c611e87e219c
#
_entry.id   bc4a4c0328ba37677370c611e87e219c
#
_cell.length_a   1.000
_cell.length_b   1.000
_cell.length_c   1.000
_cell.angle_alpha   90.00
_cell.angle_beta   90.00
_cell.angle_gamma   90.00
#
_symmetry.space_group_name_H-M   'P 1'
#
loop_
_entity.id
_entity.type
_entity.pdbx_description
1 polymer ?
#
loop_
_entity_poly.entity_id
_entity_poly.type
_entity_poly.pdbx_seq_one_letter_code
_entity_poly.pdbx_strand_id
1 'polypeptide(L)'
;MNVVNNAIDDISKRHIDIINHSSTLDKLRSFIMSYKSDKHFIVFEDHVGLIGVRAKNSYEKMTEVAKELRKMSLDNNCTIIGLCQLNREATKNAKQPNLSMLRDSGELEQSASKVIFVWKNEKDCAEDYYLVIEKNRSGPNPLSQSVITKIIRSLTN
;
A
#
# COMPACT_ATOMS: atom_id res chain seq x y z
N MET A 1 -24.28 21.73 -2.39
CA MET A 1 -24.66 20.66 -3.35
C MET A 1 -23.73 20.58 -4.56
N ASN A 2 -23.24 21.69 -5.11
CA ASN A 2 -22.42 21.69 -6.33
C ASN A 2 -21.01 21.04 -6.18
N VAL A 3 -20.36 21.18 -5.02
CA VAL A 3 -18.98 20.67 -4.82
C VAL A 3 -18.90 19.15 -4.86
N VAL A 4 -19.85 18.48 -4.20
CA VAL A 4 -19.91 17.00 -4.16
C VAL A 4 -20.23 16.43 -5.53
N ASN A 5 -21.18 17.03 -6.25
CA ASN A 5 -21.56 16.59 -7.59
C ASN A 5 -20.39 16.77 -8.58
N ASN A 6 -19.67 17.90 -8.50
CA ASN A 6 -18.49 18.14 -9.33
C ASN A 6 -17.39 17.10 -9.04
N ALA A 7 -17.18 16.74 -7.77
CA ALA A 7 -16.19 15.71 -7.39
C ALA A 7 -16.60 14.34 -7.92
N ILE A 8 -17.89 13.97 -7.84
CA ILE A 8 -18.43 12.73 -8.40
C ILE A 8 -18.23 12.69 -9.91
N ASP A 9 -18.56 13.79 -10.60
CA ASP A 9 -18.38 13.90 -12.05
C ASP A 9 -16.89 13.79 -12.47
N ASP A 10 -15.99 14.35 -11.69
CA ASP A 10 -14.56 14.25 -11.93
C ASP A 10 -14.03 12.83 -11.73
N ILE A 11 -14.51 12.14 -10.70
CA ILE A 11 -14.12 10.75 -10.44
C ILE A 11 -14.70 9.82 -11.50
N SER A 12 -15.96 10.03 -11.91
CA SER A 12 -16.62 9.19 -12.93
C SER A 12 -15.97 9.24 -14.30
N LYS A 13 -15.26 10.34 -14.61
CA LYS A 13 -14.48 10.49 -15.86
C LYS A 13 -13.11 9.80 -15.80
N ARG A 14 -12.68 9.32 -14.63
CA ARG A 14 -11.40 8.61 -14.45
C ARG A 14 -11.62 7.11 -14.64
N HIS A 15 -10.64 6.43 -15.18
CA HIS A 15 -10.64 4.97 -15.27
C HIS A 15 -10.28 4.38 -13.90
N ILE A 16 -11.24 4.35 -12.99
CA ILE A 16 -11.10 3.81 -11.63
C ILE A 16 -12.19 2.77 -11.42
N ASP A 17 -11.78 1.53 -11.20
CA ASP A 17 -12.65 0.44 -10.81
C ASP A 17 -12.50 0.15 -9.33
N ILE A 18 -13.60 0.21 -8.58
CA ILE A 18 -13.62 -0.10 -7.15
C ILE A 18 -14.26 -1.46 -6.95
N ILE A 19 -13.50 -2.40 -6.38
CA ILE A 19 -13.93 -3.77 -6.15
C ILE A 19 -14.08 -3.99 -4.66
N ASN A 20 -15.30 -4.18 -4.21
CA ASN A 20 -15.62 -4.40 -2.80
C ASN A 20 -16.05 -5.86 -2.58
N HIS A 21 -15.09 -6.77 -2.47
CA HIS A 21 -15.34 -8.15 -2.06
C HIS A 21 -14.09 -8.76 -1.45
N SER A 22 -14.26 -9.80 -0.64
CA SER A 22 -13.14 -10.55 -0.08
C SER A 22 -12.28 -11.12 -1.21
N SER A 23 -11.04 -10.65 -1.32
CA SER A 23 -10.11 -11.14 -2.33
C SER A 23 -9.41 -12.40 -1.84
N THR A 24 -9.27 -13.37 -2.76
CA THR A 24 -8.27 -14.43 -2.66
C THR A 24 -7.21 -14.16 -3.72
N LEU A 25 -6.03 -14.75 -3.59
CA LEU A 25 -4.99 -14.60 -4.61
C LEU A 25 -5.47 -14.99 -6.01
N ASP A 26 -6.30 -16.05 -6.13
CA ASP A 26 -6.83 -16.48 -7.42
C ASP A 26 -7.81 -15.48 -8.03
N LYS A 27 -8.68 -14.89 -7.21
CA LYS A 27 -9.60 -13.85 -7.67
C LYS A 27 -8.85 -12.58 -8.09
N LEU A 28 -7.87 -12.15 -7.27
CA LEU A 28 -7.05 -10.99 -7.60
C LEU A 28 -6.27 -11.22 -8.90
N ARG A 29 -5.68 -12.41 -9.07
CA ARG A 29 -5.00 -12.80 -10.31
C ARG A 29 -5.95 -12.76 -11.52
N SER A 30 -7.10 -13.38 -11.41
CA SER A 30 -8.10 -13.40 -12.49
C SER A 30 -8.54 -12.00 -12.87
N PHE A 31 -8.72 -11.13 -11.88
CA PHE A 31 -9.08 -9.74 -12.11
C PHE A 31 -7.96 -8.99 -12.84
N ILE A 32 -6.70 -9.06 -12.34
CA ILE A 32 -5.56 -8.42 -12.98
C ILE A 32 -5.38 -8.92 -14.44
N MET A 33 -5.53 -10.23 -14.67
CA MET A 33 -5.42 -10.82 -15.99
C MET A 33 -6.57 -10.41 -16.93
N SER A 34 -7.75 -10.15 -16.40
CA SER A 34 -8.89 -9.67 -17.20
C SER A 34 -8.72 -8.24 -17.67
N TYR A 35 -7.89 -7.47 -16.98
CA TYR A 35 -7.61 -6.07 -17.28
C TYR A 35 -6.58 -5.98 -18.42
N LYS A 36 -6.97 -6.44 -19.60
CA LYS A 36 -6.11 -6.38 -20.79
C LYS A 36 -6.01 -4.95 -21.28
N SER A 37 -4.92 -4.29 -20.99
CA SER A 37 -4.62 -2.96 -21.48
C SER A 37 -3.18 -2.89 -21.96
N ASP A 38 -2.96 -2.24 -23.10
CA ASP A 38 -1.60 -1.90 -23.56
C ASP A 38 -0.96 -0.81 -22.68
N LYS A 39 -1.77 -0.21 -21.79
CA LYS A 39 -1.32 0.82 -20.85
C LYS A 39 -0.96 0.19 -19.52
N HIS A 40 0.06 0.75 -18.88
CA HIS A 40 0.40 0.43 -17.51
C HIS A 40 -0.74 0.85 -16.57
N PHE A 41 -1.12 -0.01 -15.64
CA PHE A 41 -2.16 0.27 -14.65
C PHE A 41 -1.67 0.04 -13.22
N ILE A 42 -2.39 0.60 -12.25
CA ILE A 42 -2.04 0.53 -10.85
C ILE A 42 -3.17 -0.18 -10.11
N VAL A 43 -2.81 -1.14 -9.27
CA VAL A 43 -3.71 -1.86 -8.38
C VAL A 43 -3.44 -1.41 -6.94
N PHE A 44 -4.45 -0.96 -6.24
CA PHE A 44 -4.40 -0.71 -4.79
C PHE A 44 -5.09 -1.84 -4.06
N GLU A 45 -4.39 -2.51 -3.14
CA GLU A 45 -4.94 -3.56 -2.29
C GLU A 45 -5.01 -3.07 -0.84
N ASP A 46 -6.22 -2.80 -0.37
CA ASP A 46 -6.48 -2.31 0.99
C ASP A 46 -7.25 -3.37 1.79
N HIS A 47 -6.54 -4.11 2.61
CA HIS A 47 -5.10 -4.23 2.79
C HIS A 47 -4.66 -5.69 2.57
N VAL A 48 -3.38 -5.89 2.29
CA VAL A 48 -2.82 -7.22 1.91
C VAL A 48 -3.09 -8.31 2.94
N GLY A 49 -3.23 -7.97 4.21
CA GLY A 49 -3.57 -8.90 5.29
C GLY A 49 -4.96 -9.54 5.16
N LEU A 50 -5.88 -8.97 4.38
CA LEU A 50 -7.22 -9.50 4.13
C LEU A 50 -7.25 -10.54 3.01
N ILE A 51 -6.22 -10.62 2.18
CA ILE A 51 -6.16 -11.60 1.09
C ILE A 51 -6.23 -13.01 1.67
N GLY A 52 -7.20 -13.77 1.20
CA GLY A 52 -7.42 -15.16 1.61
C GLY A 52 -6.38 -16.09 1.00
N VAL A 53 -5.62 -16.78 1.86
CA VAL A 53 -4.63 -17.80 1.50
C VAL A 53 -4.72 -18.97 2.49
N ARG A 54 -4.54 -20.19 2.01
CA ARG A 54 -4.39 -21.35 2.89
C ARG A 54 -2.96 -21.39 3.41
N ALA A 55 -2.80 -21.05 4.70
CA ALA A 55 -1.51 -21.04 5.37
C ALA A 55 -1.66 -21.52 6.81
N LYS A 56 -0.60 -22.07 7.40
CA LYS A 56 -0.60 -22.58 8.78
C LYS A 56 -0.55 -21.44 9.80
N ASN A 57 0.05 -20.32 9.43
CA ASN A 57 0.22 -19.17 10.32
C ASN A 57 0.31 -17.85 9.50
N SER A 58 0.32 -16.73 10.21
CA SER A 58 0.34 -15.40 9.61
C SER A 58 1.61 -15.15 8.79
N TYR A 59 2.75 -15.66 9.22
CA TYR A 59 4.02 -15.50 8.51
C TYR A 59 3.99 -16.21 7.14
N GLU A 60 3.57 -17.48 7.10
CA GLU A 60 3.43 -18.22 5.84
C GLU A 60 2.43 -17.53 4.90
N LYS A 61 1.30 -17.06 5.46
CA LYS A 61 0.30 -16.30 4.71
C LYS A 61 0.91 -15.08 4.02
N MET A 62 1.61 -14.24 4.78
CA MET A 62 2.20 -13.02 4.26
C MET A 62 3.33 -13.29 3.27
N THR A 63 4.09 -14.37 3.49
CA THR A 63 5.12 -14.83 2.56
C THR A 63 4.53 -15.19 1.19
N GLU A 64 3.45 -15.96 1.19
CA GLU A 64 2.76 -16.36 -0.06
C GLU A 64 2.15 -15.15 -0.77
N VAL A 65 1.44 -14.30 -0.03
CA VAL A 65 0.85 -13.07 -0.57
C VAL A 65 1.93 -12.20 -1.22
N ALA A 66 3.04 -11.95 -0.53
CA ALA A 66 4.11 -11.08 -1.04
C ALA A 66 4.71 -11.59 -2.36
N LYS A 67 5.00 -12.90 -2.43
CA LYS A 67 5.54 -13.55 -3.63
C LYS A 67 4.58 -13.47 -4.80
N GLU A 68 3.31 -13.77 -4.55
CA GLU A 68 2.29 -13.77 -5.59
C GLU A 68 1.98 -12.36 -6.11
N LEU A 69 1.89 -11.35 -5.24
CA LEU A 69 1.72 -9.97 -5.66
C LEU A 69 2.89 -9.50 -6.52
N ARG A 70 4.13 -9.84 -6.12
CA ARG A 70 5.31 -9.52 -6.94
C ARG A 70 5.24 -10.18 -8.30
N LYS A 71 4.88 -11.47 -8.36
CA LYS A 71 4.74 -12.23 -9.61
C LYS A 71 3.67 -11.61 -10.50
N MET A 72 2.47 -11.33 -9.95
CA MET A 72 1.39 -10.70 -10.70
C MET A 72 1.80 -9.35 -11.30
N SER A 73 2.52 -8.53 -10.53
CA SER A 73 3.02 -7.24 -11.01
C SER A 73 3.96 -7.38 -12.20
N LEU A 74 4.88 -8.33 -12.16
CA LEU A 74 5.84 -8.57 -13.24
C LEU A 74 5.17 -9.18 -14.48
N ASP A 75 4.32 -10.18 -14.28
CA ASP A 75 3.68 -10.93 -15.37
C ASP A 75 2.66 -10.08 -16.16
N ASN A 76 2.08 -9.06 -15.53
CA ASN A 76 1.01 -8.25 -16.12
C ASN A 76 1.39 -6.79 -16.37
N ASN A 77 2.67 -6.43 -16.26
CA ASN A 77 3.16 -5.06 -16.45
C ASN A 77 2.33 -4.01 -15.69
N CYS A 78 2.04 -4.28 -14.41
CA CYS A 78 1.29 -3.38 -13.54
C CYS A 78 2.08 -3.02 -12.28
N THR A 79 1.70 -1.93 -11.63
CA THR A 79 2.18 -1.59 -10.29
C THR A 79 1.15 -2.02 -9.27
N ILE A 80 1.55 -2.82 -8.28
CA ILE A 80 0.69 -3.18 -7.15
C ILE A 80 1.14 -2.40 -5.92
N ILE A 81 0.24 -1.62 -5.35
CA ILE A 81 0.43 -0.87 -4.10
C ILE A 81 -0.37 -1.59 -3.03
N GLY A 82 0.31 -2.39 -2.22
CA GLY A 82 -0.30 -3.10 -1.09
C GLY A 82 -0.21 -2.27 0.18
N LEU A 83 -1.35 -1.99 0.81
CA LEU A 83 -1.41 -1.37 2.12
C LEU A 83 -1.21 -2.44 3.20
N CYS A 84 -0.44 -2.12 4.23
CA CYS A 84 -0.14 -3.04 5.32
C CYS A 84 -0.16 -2.29 6.66
N GLN A 85 -0.75 -2.90 7.68
CA GLN A 85 -0.71 -2.35 9.03
C GLN A 85 0.62 -2.69 9.70
N LEU A 86 1.18 -1.72 10.42
CA LEU A 86 2.35 -1.95 11.27
C LEU A 86 1.98 -2.77 12.51
N ASN A 87 2.93 -3.54 13.03
CA ASN A 87 2.75 -4.24 14.28
C ASN A 87 2.57 -3.23 15.43
N ARG A 88 1.51 -3.38 16.21
CA ARG A 88 1.16 -2.47 17.32
C ARG A 88 2.25 -2.40 18.40
N GLU A 89 2.99 -3.47 18.65
CA GLU A 89 4.08 -3.47 19.62
C GLU A 89 5.27 -2.64 19.14
N ALA A 90 5.54 -2.67 17.85
CA ALA A 90 6.62 -1.88 17.25
C ALA A 90 6.29 -0.37 17.27
N THR A 91 5.01 -0.01 17.22
CA THR A 91 4.59 1.41 17.22
C THR A 91 4.58 2.06 18.60
N LYS A 92 4.45 1.29 19.68
CA LYS A 92 4.35 1.83 21.07
C LYS A 92 5.57 2.62 21.54
N ASN A 93 6.76 2.35 21.01
CA ASN A 93 8.02 2.98 21.39
C ASN A 93 8.74 3.66 20.21
N ALA A 94 8.07 3.80 19.10
CA ALA A 94 8.72 4.17 17.87
C ALA A 94 8.89 5.68 17.75
N LYS A 95 10.12 6.10 17.57
CA LYS A 95 10.43 7.47 17.15
C LYS A 95 10.04 7.65 15.69
N GLN A 96 10.50 6.79 14.82
CA GLN A 96 10.25 6.77 13.37
C GLN A 96 10.08 5.33 12.91
N PRO A 97 9.11 5.03 12.05
CA PRO A 97 8.95 3.67 11.54
C PRO A 97 10.15 3.23 10.71
N ASN A 98 10.45 1.92 10.77
CA ASN A 98 11.51 1.29 10.01
C ASN A 98 11.10 -0.13 9.55
N LEU A 99 11.91 -0.76 8.70
CA LEU A 99 11.61 -2.07 8.12
C LEU A 99 11.40 -3.18 9.15
N SER A 100 12.03 -3.10 10.34
CA SER A 100 11.85 -4.11 11.38
C SER A 100 10.42 -4.15 11.95
N MET A 101 9.63 -3.10 11.73
CA MET A 101 8.21 -3.05 12.12
C MET A 101 7.30 -3.84 11.18
N LEU A 102 7.83 -4.28 10.04
CA LEU A 102 7.20 -5.26 9.15
C LEU A 102 7.55 -6.71 9.54
N ARG A 103 7.90 -6.96 10.79
CA ARG A 103 8.56 -8.17 11.30
C ARG A 103 7.83 -9.50 10.98
N ASP A 104 6.51 -9.49 10.97
CA ASP A 104 5.72 -10.68 10.61
C ASP A 104 5.60 -10.88 9.08
N SER A 105 6.30 -10.05 8.31
CA SER A 105 6.22 -9.98 6.86
C SER A 105 7.58 -9.70 6.21
N GLY A 106 8.64 -10.33 6.69
CA GLY A 106 9.99 -10.19 6.13
C GLY A 106 10.04 -10.43 4.61
N GLU A 107 9.16 -11.27 4.09
CA GLU A 107 9.01 -11.47 2.66
C GLU A 107 8.37 -10.27 1.96
N LEU A 108 7.45 -9.53 2.61
CA LEU A 108 6.95 -8.25 2.06
C LEU A 108 8.10 -7.26 1.89
N GLU A 109 8.97 -7.17 2.89
CA GLU A 109 10.16 -6.35 2.79
C GLU A 109 11.05 -6.80 1.61
N GLN A 110 11.31 -8.11 1.47
CA GLN A 110 12.18 -8.63 0.40
C GLN A 110 11.54 -8.47 -0.97
N SER A 111 10.26 -8.77 -1.12
CA SER A 111 9.53 -8.76 -2.38
C SER A 111 9.23 -7.36 -2.87
N ALA A 112 8.94 -6.41 -1.99
CA ALA A 112 8.64 -5.04 -2.37
C ALA A 112 9.84 -4.34 -3.00
N SER A 113 9.58 -3.57 -4.07
CA SER A 113 10.58 -2.70 -4.69
C SER A 113 10.76 -1.40 -3.92
N LYS A 114 9.67 -0.92 -3.31
CA LYS A 114 9.65 0.25 -2.45
C LYS A 114 8.84 -0.03 -1.20
N VAL A 115 9.28 0.52 -0.06
CA VAL A 115 8.55 0.52 1.20
C VAL A 115 8.45 1.94 1.69
N ILE A 116 7.22 2.39 1.87
CA ILE A 116 6.88 3.75 2.30
C ILE A 116 6.02 3.65 3.55
N PHE A 117 6.44 4.31 4.61
CA PHE A 117 5.65 4.45 5.82
C PHE A 117 4.95 5.79 5.84
N VAL A 118 3.69 5.78 6.27
CA VAL A 118 2.95 6.99 6.65
C VAL A 118 3.02 7.09 8.17
N TRP A 119 3.59 8.16 8.68
CA TRP A 119 3.86 8.32 10.10
C TRP A 119 3.48 9.71 10.59
N LYS A 120 2.98 9.76 11.82
CA LYS A 120 2.72 11.00 12.55
C LYS A 120 3.59 11.04 13.81
N ASN A 121 4.35 12.11 13.98
CA ASN A 121 5.11 12.30 15.21
C ASN A 121 4.19 12.89 16.27
N GLU A 122 3.95 12.16 17.36
CA GLU A 122 3.09 12.61 18.47
C GLU A 122 3.64 13.83 19.21
N LYS A 123 4.94 14.13 19.08
CA LYS A 123 5.59 15.26 19.71
C LYS A 123 5.46 16.57 18.94
N ASP A 124 5.11 16.49 17.68
CA ASP A 124 4.89 17.66 16.85
C ASP A 124 3.48 18.15 17.08
N CYS A 125 3.34 19.41 17.52
CA CYS A 125 2.02 20.06 17.75
C CYS A 125 1.22 20.24 16.45
N ALA A 126 1.76 19.89 15.32
CA ALA A 126 1.14 19.98 14.03
C ALA A 126 0.46 18.65 13.64
N GLU A 127 -0.63 18.73 12.91
CA GLU A 127 -1.29 17.58 12.27
C GLU A 127 -0.50 17.11 11.03
N ASP A 128 0.82 17.07 11.13
CA ASP A 128 1.69 16.77 10.01
C ASP A 128 1.93 15.26 9.93
N TYR A 129 1.68 14.69 8.76
CA TYR A 129 2.03 13.32 8.42
C TYR A 129 3.32 13.32 7.60
N TYR A 130 4.17 12.34 7.88
CA TYR A 130 5.44 12.15 7.20
C TYR A 130 5.38 10.89 6.32
N LEU A 131 5.92 11.00 5.12
CA LEU A 131 6.21 9.83 4.29
C LEU A 131 7.68 9.48 4.46
N VAL A 132 7.94 8.26 4.94
CA VAL A 132 9.29 7.76 5.17
C VAL A 132 9.56 6.64 4.17
N ILE A 133 10.51 6.86 3.24
CA ILE A 133 10.91 5.85 2.27
C ILE A 133 12.07 5.05 2.88
N GLU A 134 11.76 3.86 3.37
CA GLU A 134 12.75 2.96 4.00
C GLU A 134 13.42 2.01 3.02
N LYS A 135 12.76 1.72 1.90
CA LYS A 135 13.34 0.92 0.84
C LYS A 135 13.05 1.53 -0.52
N ASN A 136 14.07 1.61 -1.36
CA ASN A 136 13.95 2.03 -2.74
C ASN A 136 14.97 1.27 -3.59
N ARG A 137 14.54 0.17 -4.22
CA ARG A 137 15.43 -0.71 -5.00
C ARG A 137 16.07 -0.02 -6.21
N SER A 138 15.39 0.97 -6.78
CA SER A 138 15.82 1.65 -8.02
C SER A 138 16.39 3.05 -7.78
N GLY A 139 16.68 3.42 -6.55
CA GLY A 139 17.18 4.75 -6.19
C GLY A 139 18.05 4.74 -4.93
N PRO A 140 18.58 5.89 -4.53
CA PRO A 140 19.38 5.99 -3.32
C PRO A 140 18.57 5.56 -2.08
N ASN A 141 19.19 4.79 -1.20
CA ASN A 141 18.67 4.35 0.10
C ASN A 141 19.50 5.00 1.22
N PRO A 142 18.92 5.35 2.38
CA PRO A 142 17.53 5.76 2.56
C PRO A 142 17.36 7.22 2.14
N LEU A 143 16.33 7.51 1.38
CA LEU A 143 15.89 8.90 1.27
C LEU A 143 15.16 9.24 2.57
N SER A 144 15.89 9.62 3.60
CA SER A 144 15.32 10.33 4.76
C SER A 144 14.93 11.75 4.34
N GLN A 145 14.19 11.87 3.26
CA GLN A 145 13.45 13.08 2.96
C GLN A 145 12.08 12.91 3.61
N SER A 146 11.92 13.53 4.76
CA SER A 146 10.61 13.84 5.30
C SER A 146 9.88 14.71 4.29
N VAL A 147 9.13 14.06 3.40
CA VAL A 147 8.19 14.79 2.55
C VAL A 147 7.01 15.12 3.44
N ILE A 148 7.00 16.33 3.96
CA ILE A 148 5.85 16.87 4.70
C ILE A 148 4.73 17.04 3.68
N THR A 149 3.80 16.12 3.63
CA THR A 149 2.62 16.25 2.79
C THR A 149 1.46 16.70 3.66
N LYS A 150 1.15 17.99 3.60
CA LYS A 150 -0.14 18.54 4.10
C LYS A 150 -1.29 18.02 3.22
N ILE A 151 -1.64 16.73 3.34
CA ILE A 151 -2.68 16.14 2.46
C ILE A 151 -4.10 16.28 3.05
N ILE A 152 -4.29 16.61 4.33
CA ILE A 152 -5.61 16.38 4.94
C ILE A 152 -6.32 17.64 5.46
N ARG A 153 -5.86 18.84 5.24
CA ARG A 153 -6.64 20.03 5.66
C ARG A 153 -7.80 20.40 4.75
N SER A 154 -7.97 19.81 3.58
CA SER A 154 -9.02 20.23 2.64
C SER A 154 -10.29 19.37 2.68
N LEU A 155 -10.34 18.29 3.46
CA LEU A 155 -11.51 17.38 3.51
C LEU A 155 -12.39 17.53 4.77
N THR A 156 -12.03 18.39 5.69
CA THR A 156 -12.75 18.58 6.97
C THR A 156 -13.30 19.98 7.20
N ASN A 157 -13.41 20.82 6.17
CA ASN A 157 -14.14 22.09 6.21
C ASN A 157 -15.33 22.08 5.27
#